data_7a2c8f1c450b4df10053b9d402895d6a
#
_entry.id   7a2c8f1c450b4df10053b9d402895d6a
#
_cell.length_a   1.000
_cell.length_b   1.000
_cell.length_c   1.000
_cell.angle_alpha   90.00
_cell.angle_beta   90.00
_cell.angle_gamma   90.00
#
_symmetry.space_group_name_H-M   'P 1'
#
loop_
_entity.id
_entity.type
_entity.pdbx_description
1 polymer ?
#
loop_
_entity_poly.entity_id
_entity_poly.type
_entity_poly.pdbx_seq_one_letter_code
_entity_poly.pdbx_strand_id
1 'polypeptide(L)' 'MQIDKELNLAGEVCPYTFVKSKLALEDLESGQVLKVTVDNSESAANVPRSLELEGHDILALEKGGASEWNIVVKKA' A
#
# COMPACT_ATOMS: atom_id res chain seq x y z
N MET A 1 10.77 -10.71 -5.92
CA MET A 1 9.34 -10.56 -5.57
C MET A 1 8.60 -10.03 -6.78
N GLN A 2 7.52 -10.67 -7.16
CA GLN A 2 6.73 -10.24 -8.30
C GLN A 2 5.65 -9.27 -7.83
N ILE A 3 5.58 -8.10 -8.47
CA ILE A 3 4.53 -7.11 -8.20
C ILE A 3 3.46 -7.30 -9.26
N ASP A 4 2.24 -7.58 -8.84
CA ASP A 4 1.12 -7.82 -9.77
C ASP A 4 0.40 -6.54 -10.12
N LYS A 5 0.43 -5.53 -9.25
CA LYS A 5 -0.20 -4.25 -9.50
C LYS A 5 0.57 -3.15 -8.78
N GLU A 6 0.69 -2.00 -9.40
CA GLU A 6 1.30 -0.82 -8.79
C GLU A 6 0.28 0.30 -8.72
N LEU A 7 0.28 1.03 -7.60
CA LEU A 7 -0.65 2.12 -7.36
C LEU A 7 0.14 3.32 -6.84
N ASN A 8 0.12 4.42 -7.57
CA ASN A 8 0.81 5.64 -7.17
C ASN A 8 -0.20 6.60 -6.55
N LEU A 9 -0.07 6.83 -5.25
CA LEU A 9 -0.95 7.71 -4.49
C LEU A 9 -0.24 8.97 -4.03
N ALA A 10 0.83 9.37 -4.70
CA ALA A 10 1.50 10.64 -4.43
C ALA A 10 0.49 11.78 -4.59
N GLY A 11 0.47 12.69 -3.63
CA GLY A 11 -0.50 13.77 -3.60
C GLY A 11 -1.81 13.46 -2.88
N GLU A 12 -2.05 12.19 -2.55
CA GLU A 12 -3.23 11.78 -1.79
C GLU A 12 -2.92 11.75 -0.30
N VAL A 13 -3.94 11.97 0.53
CA VAL A 13 -3.78 11.96 1.97
C VAL A 13 -4.73 10.95 2.61
N CYS A 14 -4.45 10.54 3.85
CA CYS A 14 -5.37 9.71 4.62
C CYS A 14 -6.66 10.45 4.85
N PRO A 15 -7.82 9.76 4.78
CA PRO A 15 -7.96 8.30 4.64
C PRO A 15 -8.00 7.80 3.19
N TYR A 16 -7.84 8.68 2.22
CA TYR A 16 -7.99 8.29 0.81
C TYR A 16 -6.93 7.29 0.36
N THR A 17 -5.71 7.41 0.87
CA THR A 17 -4.64 6.46 0.53
C THR A 17 -5.01 5.04 0.97
N PHE A 18 -5.59 4.88 2.15
CA PHE A 18 -6.05 3.58 2.61
C PHE A 18 -7.22 3.07 1.76
N VAL A 19 -8.22 3.92 1.51
CA VAL A 19 -9.41 3.52 0.75
C VAL A 19 -9.02 3.05 -0.65
N LYS A 20 -8.16 3.79 -1.32
CA LYS A 20 -7.72 3.44 -2.67
C LYS A 20 -6.88 2.16 -2.68
N SER A 21 -6.04 1.97 -1.67
CA SER A 21 -5.25 0.74 -1.53
C SER A 21 -6.16 -0.46 -1.31
N LYS A 22 -7.16 -0.31 -0.45
CA LYS A 22 -8.12 -1.37 -0.17
C LYS A 22 -8.88 -1.77 -1.44
N LEU A 23 -9.35 -0.79 -2.20
CA LEU A 23 -10.07 -1.05 -3.45
C LEU A 23 -9.16 -1.74 -4.47
N ALA A 24 -7.91 -1.33 -4.57
CA ALA A 24 -6.96 -1.99 -5.47
C ALA A 24 -6.73 -3.44 -5.08
N LEU A 25 -6.67 -3.74 -3.79
CA LEU A 25 -6.52 -5.12 -3.32
C LEU A 25 -7.76 -5.96 -3.63
N GLU A 26 -8.94 -5.36 -3.62
CA GLU A 26 -10.16 -6.08 -3.97
C GLU A 26 -10.16 -6.56 -5.42
N ASP A 27 -9.41 -5.89 -6.29
CA ASP A 27 -9.26 -6.29 -7.69
C ASP A 27 -8.24 -7.42 -7.86
N LEU A 28 -7.50 -7.75 -6.83
CA LEU A 28 -6.48 -8.80 -6.88
C LEU A 28 -7.01 -10.10 -6.31
N GLU A 29 -6.35 -11.19 -6.72
CA GLU A 29 -6.64 -12.50 -6.16
C GLU A 29 -5.75 -12.76 -4.95
N SER A 30 -6.18 -13.67 -4.09
CA SER A 30 -5.42 -14.09 -2.92
C SER A 30 -3.98 -14.47 -3.32
N GLY A 31 -3.02 -13.94 -2.62
CA GLY A 31 -1.60 -14.21 -2.88
C GLY A 31 -0.94 -13.25 -3.86
N GLN A 32 -1.71 -12.41 -4.54
CA GLN A 32 -1.12 -11.41 -5.44
C GLN A 32 -0.57 -10.23 -4.64
N VAL A 33 0.34 -9.50 -5.25
CA VAL A 33 1.13 -8.47 -4.56
C VAL A 33 0.85 -7.11 -5.17
N LEU A 34 0.57 -6.14 -4.30
CA LEU A 34 0.33 -4.75 -4.67
C LEU A 34 1.47 -3.89 -4.11
N LYS A 35 1.97 -2.99 -4.95
CA LYS A 35 2.91 -1.96 -4.52
C LYS A 35 2.20 -0.63 -4.51
N VAL A 36 2.21 0.06 -3.37
CA VAL A 36 1.58 1.36 -3.20
C VAL A 36 2.64 2.39 -2.90
N THR A 37 2.65 3.50 -3.63
CA THR A 37 3.55 4.62 -3.37
C THR A 37 2.75 5.76 -2.74
N VAL A 38 3.23 6.26 -1.60
CA VAL A 38 2.64 7.40 -0.90
C VAL A 38 3.73 8.44 -0.66
N ASP A 39 3.34 9.70 -0.48
CA ASP A 39 4.30 10.79 -0.35
C ASP A 39 4.16 11.56 0.96
N ASN A 40 3.58 10.95 1.99
CA ASN A 40 3.51 11.57 3.31
C ASN A 40 3.69 10.50 4.38
N SER A 41 4.28 10.91 5.51
CA SER A 41 4.61 9.99 6.59
C SER A 41 3.38 9.43 7.28
N GLU A 42 2.30 10.19 7.32
CA GLU A 42 1.05 9.73 7.92
C GLU A 42 0.50 8.51 7.16
N SER A 43 0.43 8.60 5.83
CA SER A 43 -0.02 7.47 5.01
C SER A 43 0.95 6.30 5.11
N ALA A 44 2.25 6.56 5.14
CA ALA A 44 3.26 5.51 5.26
C ALA A 44 3.13 4.73 6.56
N ALA A 45 2.65 5.37 7.62
CA ALA A 45 2.42 4.71 8.90
C ALA A 45 1.06 4.02 8.95
N ASN A 46 0.02 4.69 8.47
CA ASN A 46 -1.35 4.25 8.66
C ASN A 46 -1.83 3.22 7.63
N VAL A 47 -1.40 3.32 6.39
CA VAL A 47 -1.85 2.40 5.34
C VAL A 47 -1.41 0.96 5.62
N PRO A 48 -0.12 0.68 5.92
CA PRO A 48 0.26 -0.69 6.24
C PRO A 48 -0.48 -1.25 7.44
N ARG A 49 -0.62 -0.43 8.50
CA ARG A 49 -1.30 -0.84 9.72
C ARG A 49 -2.76 -1.21 9.43
N SER A 50 -3.46 -0.37 8.68
CA SER A 50 -4.86 -0.59 8.36
C SER A 50 -5.04 -1.81 7.46
N LEU A 51 -4.15 -2.01 6.49
CA LEU A 51 -4.21 -3.19 5.64
C LEU A 51 -3.92 -4.48 6.41
N GLU A 52 -3.01 -4.43 7.38
CA GLU A 52 -2.77 -5.57 8.27
C GLU A 52 -4.01 -5.93 9.07
N LEU A 53 -4.71 -4.92 9.57
CA LEU A 53 -5.96 -5.14 10.31
C LEU A 53 -7.04 -5.76 9.45
N GLU A 54 -6.97 -5.54 8.13
CA GLU A 54 -7.90 -6.17 7.17
C GLU A 54 -7.46 -7.59 6.81
N GLY A 55 -6.35 -8.07 7.34
CA GLY A 55 -5.89 -9.43 7.13
C GLY A 55 -4.83 -9.62 6.06
N HIS A 56 -4.37 -8.53 5.44
CA HIS A 56 -3.35 -8.64 4.39
C HIS A 56 -1.95 -8.66 5.01
N ASP A 57 -0.98 -9.20 4.27
CA ASP A 57 0.40 -9.28 4.72
C ASP A 57 1.23 -8.12 4.17
N ILE A 58 1.83 -7.35 5.05
CA ILE A 58 2.76 -6.29 4.65
C ILE A 58 4.13 -6.92 4.47
N LEU A 59 4.60 -6.95 3.22
CA LEU A 59 5.88 -7.58 2.88
C LEU A 59 7.04 -6.63 3.03
N ALA A 60 6.83 -5.34 2.77
CA ALA A 60 7.90 -4.35 2.87
C ALA A 60 7.31 -2.95 3.01
N LEU A 61 8.07 -2.08 3.68
CA LEU A 61 7.81 -0.65 3.74
C LEU A 61 9.16 0.01 3.54
N GLU A 62 9.36 0.62 2.38
CA GLU A 62 10.64 1.17 2.01
C GLU A 62 10.52 2.66 1.69
N LYS A 63 11.51 3.43 2.09
CA LYS A 63 11.57 4.84 1.71
C LYS A 63 12.19 4.92 0.31
N GLY A 64 11.41 5.42 -0.65
CA GLY A 64 11.82 5.42 -2.05
C GLY A 64 12.56 6.67 -2.48
N GLY A 65 12.32 7.79 -1.83
CA GLY A 65 12.94 9.06 -2.16
C GLY A 65 12.92 9.96 -0.95
N ALA A 66 13.14 11.26 -1.14
CA ALA A 66 13.20 12.21 -0.03
C ALA A 66 11.87 12.25 0.75
N SER A 67 10.76 12.07 0.04
CA SER A 67 9.44 12.16 0.65
C SER A 67 8.46 11.14 0.07
N GLU A 68 8.98 9.98 -0.33
CA GLU A 68 8.13 8.90 -0.85
C GLU A 68 8.40 7.60 -0.08
N TRP A 69 7.35 6.80 0.05
CA TRP A 69 7.43 5.48 0.65
C TRP A 69 6.72 4.49 -0.26
N ASN A 70 7.30 3.30 -0.38
CA ASN A 70 6.71 2.20 -1.15
C ASN A 70 6.26 1.12 -0.17
N ILE A 71 5.00 0.77 -0.25
CA ILE A 71 4.39 -0.26 0.59
C ILE A 71 4.11 -1.45 -0.29
N VAL A 72 4.66 -2.60 0.06
CA VAL A 72 4.42 -3.83 -0.68
C VAL A 72 3.55 -4.73 0.18
N VAL A 73 2.38 -5.08 -0.33
CA VAL A 73 1.39 -5.83 0.42
C VAL A 73 0.90 -7.02 -0.39
N LYS A 74 0.77 -8.16 0.27
CA LYS A 74 0.25 -9.37 -0.34
C LYS A 74 -1.19 -9.57 0.08
N LYS A 75 -2.07 -9.76 -0.90
CA LYS A 75 -3.48 -9.96 -0.62
C LYS A 75 -3.73 -11.26 0.12
N ALA A 76 -4.56 -11.18 1.15
CA ALA A 76 -4.98 -12.34 1.93
C ALA A 76 -5.84 -13.30 1.13
#